data_4ce00ffacc6fab8c0e3f10b41fbd8f61
#
_entry.id   4ce00ffacc6fab8c0e3f10b41fbd8f61
#
_cell.length_a   1.000
_cell.length_b   1.000
_cell.length_c   1.000
_cell.angle_alpha   90.00
_cell.angle_beta   90.00
_cell.angle_gamma   90.00
#
_symmetry.space_group_name_H-M   'P 1'
#
loop_
_entity.id
_entity.type
_entity.pdbx_description
1 polymer ?
#
loop_
_entity_poly.entity_id
_entity_poly.type
_entity_poly.pdbx_seq_one_letter_code
_entity_poly.pdbx_strand_id
1 'polypeptide(L)'
;RETLSRHVVERVLARVGLPTVVMPWRQWFREALYPVRPVLTAYPGTARWLLLHGPAFPGITPVMDAGIASLQRAGFGRDTALAYASLVNTALMTIATVDDRLLHEDDGPHDHATLIRDLSGAAPDSAGISLMTNDLMSQFTGSAEEIEAAQDRYYRFVLERLMDGLETGLGANRSADPGSSPGSTDPETDPGPGSPRPETGPGSTG
;
A
#
# COMPACT_ATOMS: atom_id res chain seq x y z
N ARG A 1 8.58 -21.97 17.82
CA ARG A 1 9.00 -20.53 17.79
C ARG A 1 8.05 -19.69 16.92
N GLU A 2 7.71 -20.13 15.72
CA GLU A 2 6.88 -19.41 14.76
C GLU A 2 5.46 -19.10 15.29
N THR A 3 4.83 -20.06 15.96
CA THR A 3 3.50 -19.89 16.59
C THR A 3 3.51 -18.81 17.68
N LEU A 4 4.58 -18.70 18.47
CA LEU A 4 4.74 -17.69 19.50
C LEU A 4 4.86 -16.29 18.88
N SER A 5 5.70 -16.15 17.85
CA SER A 5 5.88 -14.88 17.15
C SER A 5 4.57 -14.37 16.54
N ARG A 6 3.77 -15.26 15.92
CA ARG A 6 2.46 -14.91 15.38
C ARG A 6 1.50 -14.37 16.45
N HIS A 7 1.42 -15.00 17.62
CA HIS A 7 0.57 -14.53 18.71
C HIS A 7 1.03 -13.18 19.27
N VAL A 8 2.33 -12.94 19.35
CA VAL A 8 2.88 -11.65 19.76
C VAL A 8 2.46 -10.56 18.76
N VAL A 9 2.67 -10.80 17.46
CA VAL A 9 2.29 -9.85 16.41
C VAL A 9 0.80 -9.55 16.41
N GLU A 10 -0.06 -10.57 16.54
CA GLU A 10 -1.50 -10.41 16.64
C GLU A 10 -1.89 -9.51 17.84
N ARG A 11 -1.31 -9.75 19.01
CA ARG A 11 -1.55 -8.93 20.20
C ARG A 11 -1.04 -7.50 20.06
N VAL A 12 0.06 -7.30 19.35
CA VAL A 12 0.61 -5.97 19.07
C VAL A 12 -0.33 -5.21 18.15
N LEU A 13 -0.75 -5.82 17.05
CA LEU A 13 -1.67 -5.19 16.09
C LEU A 13 -3.08 -4.96 16.65
N ALA A 14 -3.56 -5.81 17.55
CA ALA A 14 -4.84 -5.60 18.22
C ALA A 14 -4.90 -4.29 19.03
N ARG A 15 -3.76 -3.70 19.39
CA ARG A 15 -3.69 -2.41 20.08
C ARG A 15 -3.91 -1.20 19.17
N VAL A 16 -3.78 -1.39 17.86
CA VAL A 16 -3.85 -0.28 16.88
C VAL A 16 -5.28 0.16 16.60
N GLY A 17 -6.27 -0.74 16.77
CA GLY A 17 -7.66 -0.43 16.41
C GLY A 17 -7.84 -0.22 14.92
N LEU A 18 -7.30 -1.15 14.09
CA LEU A 18 -7.34 -1.07 12.64
C LEU A 18 -8.77 -0.95 12.08
N PRO A 19 -9.01 -0.15 11.03
CA PRO A 19 -10.35 0.08 10.49
C PRO A 19 -10.89 -1.18 9.79
N THR A 20 -12.11 -1.57 10.17
CA THR A 20 -12.84 -2.72 9.61
C THR A 20 -14.02 -2.31 8.75
N VAL A 21 -14.17 -1.01 8.47
CA VAL A 21 -15.25 -0.45 7.66
C VAL A 21 -14.71 0.15 6.36
N VAL A 22 -15.53 0.07 5.32
CA VAL A 22 -15.19 0.63 4.00
C VAL A 22 -15.40 2.15 4.02
N MET A 23 -14.37 2.89 3.61
CA MET A 23 -14.37 4.35 3.54
C MET A 23 -13.55 4.82 2.31
N PRO A 24 -13.41 6.15 2.03
CA PRO A 24 -12.50 6.62 1.00
C PRO A 24 -11.10 6.03 1.18
N TRP A 25 -10.54 5.43 0.12
CA TRP A 25 -9.34 4.59 0.22
C TRP A 25 -8.13 5.28 0.88
N ARG A 26 -7.86 6.56 0.54
CA ARG A 26 -6.78 7.32 1.17
C ARG A 26 -6.99 7.50 2.67
N GLN A 27 -8.22 7.76 3.07
CA GLN A 27 -8.58 7.86 4.49
C GLN A 27 -8.36 6.52 5.19
N TRP A 28 -8.82 5.42 4.58
CA TRP A 28 -8.65 4.08 5.14
C TRP A 28 -7.17 3.76 5.38
N PHE A 29 -6.30 4.01 4.40
CA PHE A 29 -4.88 3.73 4.55
C PHE A 29 -4.19 4.65 5.57
N ARG A 30 -4.59 5.92 5.68
CA ARG A 30 -4.09 6.79 6.74
C ARG A 30 -4.50 6.31 8.13
N GLU A 31 -5.76 5.94 8.31
CA GLU A 31 -6.28 5.41 9.59
C GLU A 31 -5.70 4.04 9.93
N ALA A 32 -5.38 3.22 8.94
CA ALA A 32 -4.74 1.92 9.15
C ALA A 32 -3.24 2.05 9.43
N LEU A 33 -2.49 2.81 8.61
CA LEU A 33 -1.02 2.74 8.61
C LEU A 33 -0.36 3.74 9.56
N TYR A 34 -0.93 4.95 9.76
CA TYR A 34 -0.28 5.93 10.63
C TYR A 34 -0.20 5.49 12.10
N PRO A 35 -1.27 4.94 12.70
CA PRO A 35 -1.20 4.45 14.08
C PRO A 35 -0.36 3.18 14.24
N VAL A 36 -0.12 2.43 13.16
CA VAL A 36 0.70 1.21 13.20
C VAL A 36 2.16 1.52 13.52
N ARG A 37 2.70 2.63 12.99
CA ARG A 37 4.11 2.96 13.15
C ARG A 37 4.55 3.02 14.62
N PRO A 38 3.99 3.87 15.50
CA PRO A 38 4.44 3.95 16.89
C PRO A 38 4.25 2.64 17.66
N VAL A 39 3.29 1.83 17.26
CA VAL A 39 3.06 0.52 17.89
C VAL A 39 4.12 -0.48 17.46
N LEU A 40 4.47 -0.56 16.18
CA LEU A 40 5.48 -1.51 15.69
C LEU A 40 6.90 -1.11 16.10
N THR A 41 7.24 0.18 16.12
CA THR A 41 8.55 0.67 16.59
C THR A 41 8.80 0.38 18.07
N ALA A 42 7.74 0.28 18.89
CA ALA A 42 7.86 -0.18 20.27
C ALA A 42 8.20 -1.68 20.41
N TYR A 43 8.12 -2.45 19.32
CA TYR A 43 8.41 -3.89 19.29
C TYR A 43 9.31 -4.22 18.09
N PRO A 44 10.62 -3.91 18.15
CA PRO A 44 11.57 -4.10 17.06
C PRO A 44 11.54 -5.53 16.49
N GLY A 45 11.68 -5.62 15.16
CA GLY A 45 11.60 -6.87 14.41
C GLY A 45 10.19 -7.32 14.02
N THR A 46 9.13 -6.73 14.60
CA THR A 46 7.73 -7.10 14.28
C THR A 46 7.37 -6.73 12.84
N ALA A 47 7.79 -5.55 12.37
CA ALA A 47 7.54 -5.12 10.99
C ALA A 47 8.24 -6.05 9.99
N ARG A 48 9.49 -6.44 10.25
CA ARG A 48 10.23 -7.41 9.44
C ARG A 48 9.56 -8.77 9.43
N TRP A 49 9.09 -9.24 10.58
CA TRP A 49 8.37 -10.51 10.65
C TRP A 49 7.10 -10.48 9.79
N LEU A 50 6.31 -9.40 9.83
CA LEU A 50 5.12 -9.20 8.99
C LEU A 50 5.45 -9.20 7.49
N LEU A 51 6.56 -8.60 7.08
CA LEU A 51 7.01 -8.61 5.69
C LEU A 51 7.33 -10.02 5.18
N LEU A 52 7.96 -10.84 6.04
CA LEU A 52 8.42 -12.18 5.66
C LEU A 52 7.30 -13.24 5.71
N HIS A 53 6.36 -13.12 6.64
CA HIS A 53 5.37 -14.15 6.91
C HIS A 53 3.94 -13.72 6.58
N GLY A 54 3.75 -12.43 6.31
CA GLY A 54 2.42 -11.84 6.13
C GLY A 54 1.61 -11.80 7.43
N PRO A 55 0.47 -11.11 7.43
CA PRO A 55 -0.42 -11.01 8.58
C PRO A 55 -1.38 -12.22 8.64
N ALA A 56 -0.84 -13.44 8.73
CA ALA A 56 -1.60 -14.68 8.68
C ALA A 56 -2.24 -15.03 10.05
N PHE A 57 -3.19 -14.21 10.52
CA PHE A 57 -3.99 -14.46 11.72
C PHE A 57 -5.46 -14.07 11.51
N PRO A 58 -6.43 -14.75 12.17
CA PRO A 58 -7.86 -14.57 11.88
C PRO A 58 -8.39 -13.15 12.03
N GLY A 59 -7.87 -12.38 12.99
CA GLY A 59 -8.32 -11.02 13.26
C GLY A 59 -8.01 -10.00 12.15
N ILE A 60 -7.13 -10.34 11.19
CA ILE A 60 -6.76 -9.42 10.10
C ILE A 60 -7.77 -9.43 8.95
N THR A 61 -8.54 -10.51 8.79
CA THR A 61 -9.45 -10.67 7.63
C THR A 61 -10.41 -9.50 7.45
N PRO A 62 -11.18 -9.05 8.46
CA PRO A 62 -12.09 -7.92 8.28
C PRO A 62 -11.38 -6.60 7.95
N VAL A 63 -10.13 -6.43 8.41
CA VAL A 63 -9.30 -5.27 8.08
C VAL A 63 -8.90 -5.31 6.61
N MET A 64 -8.39 -6.45 6.13
CA MET A 64 -8.00 -6.64 4.74
C MET A 64 -9.20 -6.46 3.80
N ASP A 65 -10.34 -7.07 4.13
CA ASP A 65 -11.56 -6.97 3.34
C ASP A 65 -12.02 -5.51 3.20
N ALA A 66 -12.00 -4.73 4.29
CA ALA A 66 -12.35 -3.32 4.26
C ALA A 66 -11.38 -2.48 3.42
N GLY A 67 -10.08 -2.73 3.52
CA GLY A 67 -9.06 -2.05 2.73
C GLY A 67 -9.16 -2.35 1.24
N ILE A 68 -9.31 -3.62 0.89
CA ILE A 68 -9.51 -4.07 -0.49
C ILE A 68 -10.79 -3.48 -1.07
N ALA A 69 -11.91 -3.54 -0.35
CA ALA A 69 -13.18 -2.98 -0.80
C ALA A 69 -13.11 -1.45 -0.96
N SER A 70 -12.33 -0.75 -0.13
CA SER A 70 -12.10 0.69 -0.25
C SER A 70 -11.37 1.04 -1.56
N LEU A 71 -10.35 0.26 -1.94
CA LEU A 71 -9.64 0.40 -3.21
C LEU A 71 -10.54 0.03 -4.41
N GLN A 72 -11.28 -1.06 -4.33
CA GLN A 72 -12.21 -1.48 -5.39
C GLN A 72 -13.26 -0.39 -5.67
N ARG A 73 -13.85 0.19 -4.61
CA ARG A 73 -14.80 1.30 -4.72
C ARG A 73 -14.18 2.55 -5.35
N ALA A 74 -12.88 2.77 -5.16
CA ALA A 74 -12.15 3.86 -5.79
C ALA A 74 -11.84 3.61 -7.28
N GLY A 75 -12.03 2.38 -7.78
CA GLY A 75 -11.85 2.03 -9.19
C GLY A 75 -10.48 1.44 -9.53
N PHE A 76 -9.75 0.87 -8.58
CA PHE A 76 -8.46 0.20 -8.84
C PHE A 76 -8.59 -1.07 -9.71
N GLY A 77 -9.77 -1.68 -9.77
CA GLY A 77 -10.03 -2.84 -10.62
C GLY A 77 -9.01 -3.98 -10.42
N ARG A 78 -8.35 -4.38 -11.49
CA ARG A 78 -7.31 -5.44 -11.47
C ARG A 78 -6.07 -5.09 -10.64
N ASP A 79 -5.80 -3.81 -10.42
CA ASP A 79 -4.61 -3.35 -9.71
C ASP A 79 -4.83 -3.24 -8.19
N THR A 80 -6.04 -3.58 -7.70
CA THR A 80 -6.41 -3.50 -6.27
C THR A 80 -5.42 -4.20 -5.36
N ALA A 81 -5.06 -5.45 -5.68
CA ALA A 81 -4.15 -6.23 -4.84
C ALA A 81 -2.73 -5.65 -4.82
N LEU A 82 -2.26 -5.15 -5.97
CA LEU A 82 -0.94 -4.52 -6.10
C LEU A 82 -0.90 -3.19 -5.32
N ALA A 83 -1.93 -2.37 -5.41
CA ALA A 83 -2.03 -1.12 -4.67
C ALA A 83 -2.06 -1.37 -3.15
N TYR A 84 -2.86 -2.35 -2.69
CA TYR A 84 -2.90 -2.76 -1.29
C TYR A 84 -1.52 -3.22 -0.80
N ALA A 85 -0.91 -4.17 -1.51
CA ALA A 85 0.40 -4.70 -1.16
C ALA A 85 1.50 -3.63 -1.17
N SER A 86 1.50 -2.72 -2.15
CA SER A 86 2.47 -1.64 -2.25
C SER A 86 2.42 -0.71 -1.03
N LEU A 87 1.22 -0.31 -0.60
CA LEU A 87 1.05 0.58 0.55
C LEU A 87 1.46 -0.09 1.85
N VAL A 88 0.98 -1.32 2.09
CA VAL A 88 1.29 -2.07 3.32
C VAL A 88 2.77 -2.42 3.39
N ASN A 89 3.36 -2.94 2.31
CA ASN A 89 4.77 -3.31 2.29
C ASN A 89 5.68 -2.08 2.44
N THR A 90 5.36 -0.96 1.78
CA THR A 90 6.14 0.29 1.94
C THR A 90 6.12 0.77 3.38
N ALA A 91 4.95 0.74 4.03
CA ALA A 91 4.83 1.08 5.44
C ALA A 91 5.71 0.19 6.32
N LEU A 92 5.59 -1.13 6.17
CA LEU A 92 6.35 -2.10 6.95
C LEU A 92 7.86 -2.03 6.67
N MET A 93 8.28 -1.85 5.41
CA MET A 93 9.69 -1.71 5.04
C MET A 93 10.31 -0.46 5.65
N THR A 94 9.58 0.66 5.65
CA THR A 94 10.06 1.91 6.24
C THR A 94 10.31 1.75 7.75
N ILE A 95 9.44 1.02 8.46
CA ILE A 95 9.61 0.71 9.89
C ILE A 95 10.76 -0.26 10.09
N ALA A 96 10.80 -1.38 9.34
CA ALA A 96 11.81 -2.42 9.48
C ALA A 96 13.24 -1.91 9.23
N THR A 97 13.41 -0.93 8.32
CA THR A 97 14.72 -0.32 8.05
C THR A 97 15.25 0.44 9.27
N VAL A 98 14.39 1.05 10.06
CA VAL A 98 14.79 1.71 11.32
C VAL A 98 15.16 0.68 12.36
N ASP A 99 14.36 -0.40 12.51
CA ASP A 99 14.63 -1.50 13.43
C ASP A 99 16.00 -2.16 13.15
N ASP A 100 16.29 -2.44 11.87
CA ASP A 100 17.56 -3.06 11.46
C ASP A 100 18.78 -2.18 11.80
N ARG A 101 18.65 -0.86 11.71
CA ARG A 101 19.74 0.05 12.12
C ARG A 101 20.02 -0.01 13.60
N LEU A 102 18.96 -0.04 14.44
CA LEU A 102 19.11 -0.17 15.90
C LEU A 102 19.74 -1.50 16.33
N LEU A 103 19.47 -2.58 15.57
CA LEU A 103 20.05 -3.91 15.85
C LEU A 103 21.54 -4.01 15.49
N HIS A 104 22.06 -3.13 14.63
CA HIS A 104 23.45 -3.13 14.15
C HIS A 104 24.28 -1.96 14.70
N GLU A 105 23.78 -1.28 15.72
CA GLU A 105 24.45 -0.15 16.37
C GLU A 105 25.85 -0.54 16.93
N ASP A 106 26.04 -1.83 17.28
CA ASP A 106 27.28 -2.38 17.80
C ASP A 106 28.33 -2.73 16.71
N ASP A 107 27.95 -2.74 15.41
CA ASP A 107 28.83 -3.17 14.31
C ASP A 107 29.82 -2.08 13.81
N GLY A 108 29.85 -0.93 14.48
CA GLY A 108 30.76 0.19 14.18
C GLY A 108 30.02 1.51 13.93
N PRO A 109 30.77 2.61 13.73
CA PRO A 109 30.21 3.97 13.66
C PRO A 109 29.44 4.19 12.34
N HIS A 110 28.23 3.67 12.25
CA HIS A 110 27.29 3.94 11.17
C HIS A 110 26.23 4.97 11.58
N ASP A 111 26.58 5.84 12.53
CA ASP A 111 25.73 6.96 12.88
C ASP A 111 25.66 8.00 11.74
N HIS A 112 24.54 8.67 11.63
CA HIS A 112 24.34 9.68 10.63
C HIS A 112 25.38 10.82 10.71
N ALA A 113 25.86 11.14 11.91
CA ALA A 113 26.86 12.19 12.13
C ALA A 113 28.21 11.82 11.49
N THR A 114 28.65 10.58 11.64
CA THR A 114 29.87 10.07 10.99
C THR A 114 29.70 10.04 9.47
N LEU A 115 28.59 9.53 8.97
CA LEU A 115 28.29 9.49 7.53
C LEU A 115 28.25 10.91 6.91
N ILE A 116 27.62 11.87 7.59
CA ILE A 116 27.60 13.29 7.17
C ILE A 116 29.05 13.83 7.05
N ARG A 117 29.86 13.58 8.08
CA ARG A 117 31.26 14.04 8.11
C ARG A 117 32.06 13.47 6.95
N ASP A 118 31.95 12.16 6.73
CA ASP A 118 32.71 11.45 5.69
C ASP A 118 32.28 11.89 4.28
N LEU A 119 30.98 12.00 4.03
CA LEU A 119 30.44 12.48 2.75
C LEU A 119 30.83 13.95 2.48
N SER A 120 30.69 14.82 3.47
CA SER A 120 31.05 16.24 3.33
C SER A 120 32.55 16.42 3.16
N GLY A 121 33.38 15.57 3.79
CA GLY A 121 34.85 15.59 3.61
C GLY A 121 35.28 15.05 2.26
N ALA A 122 34.60 14.06 1.70
CA ALA A 122 34.93 13.46 0.41
C ALA A 122 34.60 14.37 -0.79
N ALA A 123 33.54 15.19 -0.70
CA ALA A 123 33.10 16.07 -1.80
C ALA A 123 32.50 17.38 -1.26
N PRO A 124 33.31 18.29 -0.71
CA PRO A 124 32.84 19.51 -0.04
C PRO A 124 32.09 20.47 -0.98
N ASP A 125 32.40 20.45 -2.28
CA ASP A 125 31.78 21.34 -3.27
C ASP A 125 30.56 20.73 -3.97
N SER A 126 30.14 19.53 -3.56
CA SER A 126 28.97 18.85 -4.17
C SER A 126 27.67 19.39 -3.62
N ALA A 127 26.89 20.08 -4.46
CA ALA A 127 25.55 20.57 -4.11
C ALA A 127 24.60 19.43 -3.71
N GLY A 128 24.70 18.27 -4.37
CA GLY A 128 23.89 17.10 -4.03
C GLY A 128 24.21 16.53 -2.64
N ILE A 129 25.50 16.40 -2.32
CA ILE A 129 25.92 15.95 -0.99
C ILE A 129 25.50 16.95 0.07
N SER A 130 25.71 18.26 -0.16
CA SER A 130 25.30 19.32 0.75
C SER A 130 23.80 19.26 1.04
N LEU A 131 22.96 19.07 0.02
CA LEU A 131 21.51 18.92 0.19
C LEU A 131 21.18 17.69 1.04
N MET A 132 21.75 16.53 0.70
CA MET A 132 21.48 15.28 1.42
C MET A 132 21.93 15.35 2.88
N THR A 133 23.10 15.90 3.15
CA THR A 133 23.65 15.98 4.51
C THR A 133 22.94 17.03 5.34
N ASN A 134 22.69 18.22 4.79
CA ASN A 134 22.13 19.34 5.56
C ASN A 134 20.59 19.26 5.70
N ASP A 135 19.88 18.83 4.65
CA ASP A 135 18.42 18.89 4.65
C ASP A 135 17.77 17.54 5.04
N LEU A 136 18.42 16.41 4.76
CA LEU A 136 17.87 15.12 5.10
C LEU A 136 18.58 14.50 6.31
N MET A 137 19.88 14.22 6.20
CA MET A 137 20.57 13.40 7.21
C MET A 137 20.71 14.12 8.56
N SER A 138 20.86 15.46 8.56
CA SER A 138 20.92 16.25 9.77
C SER A 138 19.70 16.11 10.69
N GLN A 139 18.53 15.82 10.10
CA GLN A 139 17.30 15.61 10.86
C GLN A 139 17.34 14.35 11.75
N PHE A 140 18.29 13.44 11.49
CA PHE A 140 18.48 12.19 12.22
C PHE A 140 19.69 12.22 13.17
N THR A 141 20.22 13.41 13.48
CA THR A 141 21.39 13.60 14.38
C THR A 141 21.05 14.37 15.64
N GLY A 142 19.79 14.74 15.85
CA GLY A 142 19.32 15.50 17.00
C GLY A 142 19.05 14.65 18.26
N SER A 143 18.21 15.17 19.14
CA SER A 143 17.68 14.42 20.28
C SER A 143 16.80 13.24 19.81
N ALA A 144 16.56 12.27 20.71
CA ALA A 144 15.70 11.14 20.41
C ALA A 144 14.28 11.58 19.95
N GLU A 145 13.75 12.66 20.54
CA GLU A 145 12.44 13.21 20.15
C GLU A 145 12.47 13.82 18.73
N GLU A 146 13.53 14.56 18.40
CA GLU A 146 13.72 15.15 17.08
C GLU A 146 13.90 14.08 16.00
N ILE A 147 14.65 13.03 16.30
CA ILE A 147 14.85 11.88 15.42
C ILE A 147 13.52 11.15 15.18
N GLU A 148 12.76 10.89 16.24
CA GLU A 148 11.44 10.25 16.14
C GLU A 148 10.47 11.08 15.29
N ALA A 149 10.44 12.40 15.50
CA ALA A 149 9.63 13.32 14.70
C ALA A 149 10.07 13.35 13.23
N ALA A 150 11.37 13.30 12.96
CA ALA A 150 11.90 13.23 11.59
C ALA A 150 11.54 11.92 10.90
N GLN A 151 11.62 10.80 11.60
CA GLN A 151 11.23 9.48 11.11
C GLN A 151 9.72 9.40 10.82
N ASP A 152 8.86 9.98 11.68
CA ASP A 152 7.42 10.03 11.44
C ASP A 152 7.09 10.90 10.22
N ARG A 153 7.74 12.06 10.07
CA ARG A 153 7.59 12.90 8.86
C ARG A 153 7.98 12.16 7.60
N TYR A 154 9.12 11.45 7.62
CA TYR A 154 9.59 10.67 6.47
C TYR A 154 8.62 9.54 6.13
N TYR A 155 8.17 8.80 7.12
CA TYR A 155 7.18 7.72 6.97
C TYR A 155 5.90 8.22 6.29
N ARG A 156 5.31 9.30 6.80
CA ARG A 156 4.10 9.91 6.21
C ARG A 156 4.35 10.45 4.81
N PHE A 157 5.50 11.11 4.59
CA PHE A 157 5.86 11.62 3.28
C PHE A 157 5.91 10.50 2.23
N VAL A 158 6.57 9.40 2.51
CA VAL A 158 6.68 8.27 1.58
C VAL A 158 5.31 7.70 1.25
N LEU A 159 4.45 7.48 2.24
CA LEU A 159 3.10 6.95 2.03
C LEU A 159 2.21 7.92 1.25
N GLU A 160 2.24 9.22 1.55
CA GLU A 160 1.47 10.21 0.81
C GLU A 160 1.91 10.28 -0.65
N ARG A 161 3.23 10.30 -0.93
CA ARG A 161 3.73 10.29 -2.31
C ARG A 161 3.34 9.01 -3.07
N LEU A 162 3.35 7.86 -2.40
CA LEU A 162 2.87 6.62 -3.00
C LEU A 162 1.36 6.69 -3.30
N MET A 163 0.56 7.20 -2.38
CA MET A 163 -0.88 7.40 -2.59
C MET A 163 -1.16 8.37 -3.74
N ASP A 164 -0.41 9.46 -3.86
CA ASP A 164 -0.54 10.42 -4.97
C ASP A 164 -0.21 9.75 -6.32
N GLY A 165 0.86 8.95 -6.36
CA GLY A 165 1.23 8.18 -7.55
C GLY A 165 0.15 7.18 -7.98
N LEU A 166 -0.41 6.45 -7.03
CA LEU A 166 -1.52 5.50 -7.28
C LEU A 166 -2.77 6.21 -7.81
N GLU A 167 -3.12 7.37 -7.25
CA GLU A 167 -4.27 8.17 -7.70
C GLU A 167 -4.09 8.70 -9.12
N THR A 168 -2.88 9.15 -9.46
CA THR A 168 -2.53 9.58 -10.82
C THR A 168 -2.68 8.43 -11.82
N GLY A 169 -2.24 7.22 -11.45
CA GLY A 169 -2.42 6.00 -12.25
C GLY A 169 -3.89 5.66 -12.49
N LEU A 170 -4.76 5.84 -11.49
CA LEU A 170 -6.21 5.66 -11.64
C LEU A 170 -6.83 6.62 -12.65
N GLY A 171 -6.39 7.88 -12.65
CA GLY A 171 -6.84 8.89 -13.60
C GLY A 171 -6.46 8.54 -15.04
N ALA A 172 -5.23 8.09 -15.26
CA ALA A 172 -4.73 7.67 -16.56
C ALA A 172 -5.49 6.46 -17.12
N ASN A 173 -5.75 5.44 -16.29
CA ASN A 173 -6.50 4.25 -16.70
C ASN A 173 -7.96 4.58 -17.07
N ARG A 174 -8.63 5.48 -16.36
CA ARG A 174 -9.99 5.94 -16.70
C ARG A 174 -10.04 6.70 -18.02
N SER A 175 -8.99 7.42 -18.36
CA SER A 175 -8.89 8.17 -19.62
C SER A 175 -8.51 7.29 -20.82
N ALA A 176 -7.89 6.13 -20.58
CA ALA A 176 -7.45 5.20 -21.61
C ALA A 176 -8.52 4.18 -22.04
N ASP A 177 -9.64 4.05 -21.30
CA ASP A 177 -10.79 3.20 -21.65
C ASP A 177 -12.01 4.03 -22.11
N PRO A 178 -12.01 4.53 -23.38
CA PRO A 178 -13.14 5.30 -23.94
C PRO A 178 -14.30 4.40 -24.36
N GLY A 179 -14.29 3.10 -24.03
CA GLY A 179 -15.18 2.05 -24.56
C GLY A 179 -16.46 1.79 -23.79
N SER A 180 -16.82 2.57 -22.79
CA SER A 180 -18.14 2.46 -22.14
C SER A 180 -19.07 3.58 -22.63
N SER A 181 -19.40 3.57 -23.92
CA SER A 181 -20.55 4.34 -24.43
C SER A 181 -21.83 3.76 -23.81
N PRO A 182 -22.68 4.56 -23.16
CA PRO A 182 -24.01 4.12 -22.76
C PRO A 182 -24.88 4.01 -24.00
N GLY A 183 -25.32 2.78 -24.28
CA GLY A 183 -26.54 2.54 -25.02
C GLY A 183 -26.54 2.90 -26.49
N SER A 184 -26.08 1.99 -27.34
CA SER A 184 -26.68 1.87 -28.69
C SER A 184 -28.06 1.27 -28.47
N THR A 185 -29.07 2.12 -28.52
CA THR A 185 -30.47 1.74 -28.71
C THR A 185 -30.54 1.18 -30.12
N ASP A 186 -30.66 -0.14 -30.27
CA ASP A 186 -31.00 -0.76 -31.54
C ASP A 186 -32.34 -0.19 -32.02
N PRO A 187 -32.43 0.27 -33.27
CA PRO A 187 -33.73 0.63 -33.82
C PRO A 187 -34.53 -0.66 -34.05
N GLU A 188 -35.66 -0.70 -33.42
CA GLU A 188 -36.75 -1.63 -33.60
C GLU A 188 -36.97 -1.94 -35.09
N THR A 189 -36.59 -3.16 -35.53
CA THR A 189 -36.91 -3.67 -36.85
C THR A 189 -38.32 -4.23 -36.82
N ASP A 190 -39.24 -3.46 -37.41
CA ASP A 190 -40.63 -3.79 -37.74
C ASP A 190 -40.70 -5.16 -38.47
N PRO A 191 -41.48 -6.16 -38.01
CA PRO A 191 -41.71 -7.41 -38.76
C PRO A 191 -42.81 -7.17 -39.79
N GLY A 192 -42.40 -6.96 -41.04
CA GLY A 192 -43.32 -6.97 -42.21
C GLY A 192 -44.01 -8.34 -42.41
N PRO A 193 -45.24 -8.34 -42.92
CA PRO A 193 -46.09 -9.54 -42.99
C PRO A 193 -45.89 -10.37 -44.24
N GLY A 194 -45.86 -11.69 -44.05
CA GLY A 194 -46.35 -12.61 -45.04
C GLY A 194 -45.38 -13.35 -45.95
N SER A 195 -45.30 -14.65 -45.73
CA SER A 195 -45.43 -15.63 -46.84
C SER A 195 -45.47 -17.10 -46.31
N PRO A 196 -46.10 -18.02 -47.03
CA PRO A 196 -46.86 -19.10 -46.45
C PRO A 196 -46.07 -20.42 -46.32
N ARG A 197 -46.60 -21.35 -45.50
CA ARG A 197 -46.18 -22.75 -45.39
C ARG A 197 -46.26 -23.49 -46.69
N PRO A 198 -45.50 -24.52 -46.88
CA PRO A 198 -45.92 -25.75 -47.50
C PRO A 198 -46.05 -26.89 -46.46
N GLU A 199 -47.19 -27.53 -46.51
CA GLU A 199 -47.52 -28.85 -45.97
C GLU A 199 -46.74 -29.95 -46.71
N THR A 200 -46.59 -31.03 -46.04
CA THR A 200 -46.55 -32.44 -46.43
C THR A 200 -45.57 -33.17 -45.53
N GLY A 201 -45.83 -34.23 -44.90
CA GLY A 201 -46.74 -35.36 -44.98
C GLY A 201 -46.01 -36.54 -44.31
N PRO A 202 -46.68 -37.57 -43.83
CA PRO A 202 -46.10 -38.54 -42.88
C PRO A 202 -45.53 -39.78 -43.56
N GLY A 203 -44.63 -40.49 -42.86
CA GLY A 203 -44.14 -41.83 -43.23
C GLY A 203 -43.17 -42.27 -42.14
N SER A 204 -43.51 -43.11 -41.32
CA SER A 204 -43.70 -44.57 -41.29
C SER A 204 -42.40 -45.32 -40.96
N THR A 205 -42.47 -46.03 -39.84
CA THR A 205 -41.87 -47.36 -39.52
C THR A 205 -40.38 -47.61 -39.65
N GLY A 206 -39.88 -48.21 -38.55
CA GLY A 206 -38.66 -48.98 -38.45
C GLY A 206 -38.19 -49.09 -37.01
#